data_13094a1ac3d383fd0682f6028179f5d1
#
_entry.id   13094a1ac3d383fd0682f6028179f5d1
#
_cell.length_a   1.000
_cell.length_b   1.000
_cell.length_c   1.000
_cell.angle_alpha   90.00
_cell.angle_beta   90.00
_cell.angle_gamma   90.00
#
_symmetry.space_group_name_H-M   'P 1'
#
loop_
_entity.id
_entity.type
_entity.pdbx_description
1 polymer ?
#
loop_
_entity_poly.entity_id
_entity_poly.type
_entity_poly.pdbx_seq_one_letter_code
_entity_poly.pdbx_strand_id
1 'polypeptide(L)'
;MTNKWNFQTPTEEELRKRDTLAAEIGFSPIICLLLVQRGITTAEEARKFFKPNLNDLHDPFLMPDMEKAVKRLNRALGNKEKILVYGDYDVDGTTAVSLVFKYLRPYSSTLDYYIPDRYDEGYGISYKGINYAYENGVTLIISLDCGIKAIEKIEYAKEKGIDFIICDHHMPDDTLPDAVAVLDAKRVDSIYPYEHLSGCGVGFKFMQAFAKSNNFPFSELEKLLELTAVSIASDIVPITGENRILAYYGLKQLNSNPSLGLKGIIDICGLTGKDITISDIVFKIGPRINASGRMMNGKEAVDLLLAKDVESAREKSENINQYNDERRELDKKITDEANAIIDEFANMEDRKAIVVYNPGWHKGVIGIVASRLTEKYYRPAVVLTKSSELITGSARSVTGFDIYKAIENCRDLLENFGGHTYAAGLSLKEENLEAFTDRFLKLAADEIIPEQMTPQIDIDAVLDLKEINTKFMGELKRMNPFGPDNQKPVFCSLNVKDYGTSKLVGKELEHIKLELIDDKSNTRIHGIAFGMHEHSKHIKGMKPFNICYTIEENTYNGNTTLQLMVKDIKVDDI
;
A
#
# COMPACT_ATOMS: atom_id res chain seq x y z
N MET A 1 -21.78 -12.98 -5.32
CA MET A 1 -21.33 -13.66 -4.08
C MET A 1 -21.94 -12.94 -2.89
N THR A 2 -22.44 -13.67 -1.89
CA THR A 2 -22.99 -13.08 -0.65
C THR A 2 -21.82 -12.89 0.33
N ASN A 3 -21.61 -11.67 0.80
CA ASN A 3 -20.57 -11.42 1.81
C ASN A 3 -20.99 -11.95 3.19
N LYS A 4 -20.07 -12.52 3.94
CA LYS A 4 -20.25 -12.80 5.36
C LYS A 4 -19.93 -11.54 6.16
N TRP A 5 -20.87 -11.08 6.98
CA TRP A 5 -20.62 -9.98 7.90
C TRP A 5 -20.04 -10.51 9.20
N ASN A 6 -18.91 -9.98 9.57
CA ASN A 6 -18.19 -10.33 10.78
C ASN A 6 -18.24 -9.16 11.75
N PHE A 7 -19.04 -9.28 12.82
CA PHE A 7 -19.18 -8.22 13.82
C PHE A 7 -18.08 -8.34 14.85
N GLN A 8 -17.32 -7.28 15.03
CA GLN A 8 -16.39 -7.17 16.14
C GLN A 8 -17.20 -6.95 17.44
N THR A 9 -17.39 -8.01 18.21
CA THR A 9 -18.08 -7.93 19.51
C THR A 9 -17.08 -7.49 20.57
N PRO A 10 -17.22 -6.28 21.15
CA PRO A 10 -16.29 -5.79 22.15
C PRO A 10 -16.43 -6.58 23.45
N THR A 11 -15.30 -6.84 24.10
CA THR A 11 -15.25 -7.44 25.43
C THR A 11 -15.74 -6.46 26.51
N GLU A 12 -16.08 -6.98 27.68
CA GLU A 12 -16.45 -6.10 28.82
C GLU A 12 -15.31 -5.15 29.24
N GLU A 13 -14.06 -5.56 29.06
CA GLU A 13 -12.90 -4.73 29.35
C GLU A 13 -12.79 -3.57 28.35
N GLU A 14 -12.95 -3.84 27.04
CA GLU A 14 -12.97 -2.82 26.01
C GLU A 14 -14.12 -1.83 26.22
N LEU A 15 -15.29 -2.30 26.61
CA LEU A 15 -16.43 -1.42 26.94
C LEU A 15 -16.12 -0.50 28.14
N ARG A 16 -15.47 -1.01 29.19
CA ARG A 16 -15.03 -0.19 30.32
C ARG A 16 -13.99 0.86 29.91
N LYS A 17 -12.98 0.46 29.12
CA LYS A 17 -11.97 1.39 28.60
C LYS A 17 -12.60 2.47 27.72
N ARG A 18 -13.54 2.09 26.84
CA ARG A 18 -14.33 3.00 26.02
C ARG A 18 -15.03 4.08 26.86
N ASP A 19 -15.75 3.65 27.91
CA ASP A 19 -16.54 4.57 28.74
C ASP A 19 -15.65 5.53 29.53
N THR A 20 -14.53 5.02 30.04
CA THR A 20 -13.52 5.85 30.70
C THR A 20 -12.94 6.89 29.73
N LEU A 21 -12.51 6.44 28.56
CA LEU A 21 -11.93 7.30 27.54
C LEU A 21 -12.93 8.36 27.06
N ALA A 22 -14.20 7.97 26.85
CA ALA A 22 -15.26 8.88 26.42
C ALA A 22 -15.51 9.99 27.46
N ALA A 23 -15.49 9.65 28.74
CA ALA A 23 -15.62 10.64 29.83
C ALA A 23 -14.44 11.61 29.89
N GLU A 24 -13.21 11.14 29.62
CA GLU A 24 -11.98 11.93 29.70
C GLU A 24 -11.79 12.88 28.50
N ILE A 25 -12.12 12.44 27.27
CA ILE A 25 -11.86 13.24 26.06
C ILE A 25 -13.11 13.90 25.48
N GLY A 26 -14.32 13.53 25.92
CA GLY A 26 -15.60 14.11 25.50
C GLY A 26 -16.05 13.73 24.09
N PHE A 27 -15.54 12.61 23.55
CA PHE A 27 -15.91 12.09 22.24
C PHE A 27 -17.04 11.07 22.33
N SER A 28 -17.69 10.79 21.20
CA SER A 28 -18.69 9.75 21.07
C SER A 28 -18.15 8.40 21.59
N PRO A 29 -18.94 7.62 22.38
CA PRO A 29 -18.55 6.29 22.81
C PRO A 29 -18.15 5.37 21.64
N ILE A 30 -18.76 5.51 20.48
CA ILE A 30 -18.41 4.73 19.27
C ILE A 30 -16.99 5.08 18.81
N ILE A 31 -16.64 6.37 18.73
CA ILE A 31 -15.27 6.77 18.36
C ILE A 31 -14.27 6.26 19.41
N CYS A 32 -14.60 6.31 20.69
CA CYS A 32 -13.75 5.77 21.75
C CYS A 32 -13.62 4.24 21.66
N LEU A 33 -14.68 3.52 21.27
CA LEU A 33 -14.59 2.09 20.99
C LEU A 33 -13.61 1.79 19.85
N LEU A 34 -13.73 2.53 18.73
CA LEU A 34 -12.80 2.39 17.60
C LEU A 34 -11.34 2.65 18.00
N LEU A 35 -11.08 3.59 18.92
CA LEU A 35 -9.73 3.83 19.47
C LEU A 35 -9.25 2.66 20.30
N VAL A 36 -10.09 2.15 21.20
CA VAL A 36 -9.76 1.01 22.08
C VAL A 36 -9.45 -0.24 21.25
N GLN A 37 -10.22 -0.52 20.21
CA GLN A 37 -9.97 -1.63 19.26
C GLN A 37 -8.63 -1.48 18.51
N ARG A 38 -8.10 -0.25 18.40
CA ARG A 38 -6.77 0.06 17.84
C ARG A 38 -5.66 0.13 18.90
N GLY A 39 -5.94 -0.31 20.13
CA GLY A 39 -4.99 -0.30 21.23
C GLY A 39 -4.78 1.07 21.89
N ILE A 40 -5.58 2.10 21.54
CA ILE A 40 -5.50 3.44 22.11
C ILE A 40 -6.47 3.53 23.28
N THR A 41 -5.96 3.42 24.50
CA THR A 41 -6.78 3.19 25.69
C THR A 41 -6.75 4.32 26.70
N THR A 42 -5.87 5.29 26.54
CA THR A 42 -5.72 6.45 27.45
C THR A 42 -5.95 7.78 26.72
N ALA A 43 -6.33 8.80 27.49
CA ALA A 43 -6.51 10.15 26.95
C ALA A 43 -5.21 10.75 26.36
N GLU A 44 -4.06 10.37 26.91
CA GLU A 44 -2.76 10.83 26.37
C GLU A 44 -2.48 10.22 25.00
N GLU A 45 -2.64 8.88 24.85
CA GLU A 45 -2.51 8.19 23.57
C GLU A 45 -3.50 8.74 22.54
N ALA A 46 -4.76 8.96 22.94
CA ALA A 46 -5.77 9.55 22.06
C ALA A 46 -5.39 10.96 21.60
N ARG A 47 -4.82 11.80 22.47
CA ARG A 47 -4.33 13.14 22.08
C ARG A 47 -3.20 13.04 21.08
N LYS A 48 -2.21 12.15 21.29
CA LYS A 48 -1.10 11.94 20.34
C LYS A 48 -1.62 11.41 19.01
N PHE A 49 -2.57 10.49 19.03
CA PHE A 49 -3.19 9.94 17.82
C PHE A 49 -3.93 11.01 17.01
N PHE A 50 -4.72 11.89 17.67
CA PHE A 50 -5.48 12.94 17.00
C PHE A 50 -4.66 14.18 16.60
N LYS A 51 -3.50 14.37 17.21
CA LYS A 51 -2.58 15.48 16.95
C LYS A 51 -1.15 14.99 16.82
N PRO A 52 -0.84 14.27 15.71
CA PRO A 52 0.53 13.84 15.46
C PRO A 52 1.52 14.99 15.56
N ASN A 53 2.70 14.73 16.14
CA ASN A 53 3.75 15.74 16.32
C ASN A 53 5.09 15.18 15.86
N LEU A 54 5.84 15.93 15.05
CA LEU A 54 7.18 15.54 14.59
C LEU A 54 8.19 15.36 15.74
N ASN A 55 7.96 15.99 16.88
CA ASN A 55 8.79 15.78 18.07
C ASN A 55 8.57 14.40 18.73
N ASP A 56 7.51 13.70 18.38
CA ASP A 56 7.23 12.33 18.87
C ASP A 56 7.91 11.25 18.00
N LEU A 57 8.65 11.63 16.95
CA LEU A 57 9.50 10.72 16.21
C LEU A 57 10.61 10.17 17.10
N HIS A 58 10.83 8.86 17.04
CA HIS A 58 11.87 8.19 17.83
C HIS A 58 13.27 8.67 17.46
N ASP A 59 14.21 8.58 18.41
CA ASP A 59 15.61 8.88 18.12
C ASP A 59 16.14 7.90 17.05
N PRO A 60 16.61 8.38 15.89
CA PRO A 60 17.11 7.52 14.84
C PRO A 60 18.32 6.67 15.27
N PHE A 61 19.07 7.10 16.28
CA PHE A 61 20.24 6.35 16.80
C PHE A 61 19.86 5.10 17.61
N LEU A 62 18.57 4.87 17.88
CA LEU A 62 18.09 3.59 18.43
C LEU A 62 18.11 2.46 17.38
N MET A 63 18.17 2.80 16.09
CA MET A 63 18.29 1.79 15.03
C MET A 63 19.72 1.24 14.98
N PRO A 64 19.91 -0.09 14.94
CA PRO A 64 21.22 -0.69 14.87
C PRO A 64 22.07 -0.12 13.72
N ASP A 65 23.37 -0.02 13.91
CA ASP A 65 24.37 0.49 12.96
C ASP A 65 24.21 1.96 12.51
N MET A 66 23.19 2.70 12.99
CA MET A 66 22.95 4.09 12.58
C MET A 66 24.18 4.99 12.78
N GLU A 67 24.88 4.83 13.90
CA GLU A 67 26.11 5.60 14.16
C GLU A 67 27.23 5.28 13.16
N LYS A 68 27.38 4.00 12.78
CA LYS A 68 28.36 3.57 11.76
C LYS A 68 28.00 4.15 10.39
N ALA A 69 26.70 4.12 10.03
CA ALA A 69 26.20 4.68 8.78
C ALA A 69 26.50 6.18 8.67
N VAL A 70 26.19 6.96 9.72
CA VAL A 70 26.46 8.41 9.75
C VAL A 70 27.95 8.70 9.69
N LYS A 71 28.80 7.96 10.43
CA LYS A 71 30.26 8.11 10.37
C LYS A 71 30.81 7.82 8.98
N ARG A 72 30.32 6.76 8.32
CA ARG A 72 30.77 6.40 6.95
C ARG A 72 30.35 7.47 5.93
N LEU A 73 29.11 7.96 6.02
CA LEU A 73 28.64 9.03 5.16
C LEU A 73 29.43 10.32 5.34
N ASN A 74 29.68 10.74 6.60
CA ASN A 74 30.50 11.92 6.91
C ASN A 74 31.93 11.78 6.36
N ARG A 75 32.54 10.60 6.44
CA ARG A 75 33.86 10.33 5.84
C ARG A 75 33.81 10.48 4.33
N ALA A 76 32.79 9.93 3.66
CA ALA A 76 32.67 10.03 2.22
C ALA A 76 32.51 11.47 1.75
N LEU A 77 31.66 12.25 2.41
CA LEU A 77 31.47 13.66 2.11
C LEU A 77 32.74 14.49 2.35
N GLY A 78 33.41 14.27 3.48
CA GLY A 78 34.67 14.94 3.84
C GLY A 78 35.81 14.67 2.84
N ASN A 79 35.89 13.43 2.34
CA ASN A 79 36.86 13.01 1.34
C ASN A 79 36.44 13.30 -0.11
N LYS A 80 35.22 13.83 -0.34
CA LYS A 80 34.62 14.03 -1.66
C LYS A 80 34.56 12.73 -2.47
N GLU A 81 34.28 11.63 -1.81
CA GLU A 81 34.10 10.32 -2.44
C GLU A 81 32.86 10.34 -3.35
N LYS A 82 32.88 9.52 -4.40
CA LYS A 82 31.70 9.36 -5.26
C LYS A 82 30.70 8.44 -4.58
N ILE A 83 29.49 8.94 -4.37
CA ILE A 83 28.41 8.26 -3.67
C ILE A 83 27.30 7.92 -4.65
N LEU A 84 26.81 6.67 -4.63
CA LEU A 84 25.66 6.22 -5.41
C LEU A 84 24.47 5.95 -4.49
N VAL A 85 23.37 6.63 -4.72
CA VAL A 85 22.08 6.34 -4.08
C VAL A 85 21.35 5.31 -4.94
N TYR A 86 21.21 4.10 -4.40
CA TYR A 86 20.65 2.94 -5.11
C TYR A 86 19.28 2.61 -4.53
N GLY A 87 18.26 2.32 -5.31
CA GLY A 87 16.95 1.89 -4.81
C GLY A 87 16.25 0.95 -5.75
N ASP A 88 15.14 0.34 -5.29
CA ASP A 88 14.32 -0.48 -6.16
C ASP A 88 13.45 0.37 -7.12
N TYR A 89 12.84 -0.27 -8.09
CA TYR A 89 12.09 0.37 -9.19
C TYR A 89 10.64 0.71 -8.85
N ASP A 90 10.13 0.35 -7.70
CA ASP A 90 8.75 0.67 -7.30
C ASP A 90 8.62 2.05 -6.63
N VAL A 91 7.43 2.36 -6.09
CA VAL A 91 7.19 3.68 -5.49
C VAL A 91 8.01 3.89 -4.23
N ASP A 92 8.18 2.86 -3.40
CA ASP A 92 8.96 2.99 -2.17
C ASP A 92 10.44 3.24 -2.49
N GLY A 93 11.06 2.39 -3.31
CA GLY A 93 12.44 2.56 -3.73
C GLY A 93 12.70 3.89 -4.44
N THR A 94 11.85 4.29 -5.39
CA THR A 94 12.03 5.54 -6.16
C THR A 94 11.82 6.80 -5.32
N THR A 95 10.88 6.80 -4.38
CA THR A 95 10.70 7.92 -3.42
C THR A 95 11.82 7.98 -2.40
N ALA A 96 12.33 6.85 -1.93
CA ALA A 96 13.47 6.75 -1.03
C ALA A 96 14.74 7.32 -1.66
N VAL A 97 15.04 6.91 -2.91
CA VAL A 97 16.16 7.46 -3.68
C VAL A 97 16.00 8.97 -3.87
N SER A 98 14.80 9.42 -4.24
CA SER A 98 14.54 10.85 -4.45
C SER A 98 14.72 11.66 -3.16
N LEU A 99 14.28 11.14 -2.02
CA LEU A 99 14.42 11.77 -0.71
C LEU A 99 15.90 11.92 -0.33
N VAL A 100 16.63 10.81 -0.33
CA VAL A 100 18.05 10.80 0.09
C VAL A 100 18.91 11.61 -0.88
N PHE A 101 18.67 11.49 -2.18
CA PHE A 101 19.38 12.26 -3.20
C PHE A 101 19.13 13.76 -3.07
N LYS A 102 17.87 14.20 -2.91
CA LYS A 102 17.53 15.62 -2.70
C LYS A 102 18.20 16.17 -1.46
N TYR A 103 18.16 15.42 -0.36
CA TYR A 103 18.72 15.85 0.91
C TYR A 103 20.25 15.95 0.89
N LEU A 104 20.94 14.99 0.26
CA LEU A 104 22.42 14.96 0.22
C LEU A 104 23.02 15.86 -0.88
N ARG A 105 22.27 16.20 -1.91
CA ARG A 105 22.77 16.98 -3.06
C ARG A 105 23.48 18.30 -2.69
N PRO A 106 23.03 19.10 -1.69
CA PRO A 106 23.73 20.31 -1.27
C PRO A 106 25.11 20.03 -0.64
N TYR A 107 25.35 18.83 -0.15
CA TYR A 107 26.54 18.42 0.56
C TYR A 107 27.55 17.63 -0.30
N SER A 108 27.14 17.17 -1.49
CA SER A 108 27.99 16.39 -2.39
C SER A 108 27.85 16.83 -3.84
N SER A 109 28.96 17.14 -4.48
CA SER A 109 29.03 17.41 -5.94
C SER A 109 29.18 16.14 -6.79
N THR A 110 29.48 14.99 -6.14
CA THR A 110 29.79 13.70 -6.77
C THR A 110 28.72 12.65 -6.47
N LEU A 111 27.49 13.11 -6.21
CA LEU A 111 26.34 12.25 -5.93
C LEU A 111 25.66 11.83 -7.22
N ASP A 112 25.41 10.55 -7.37
CA ASP A 112 24.65 9.95 -8.48
C ASP A 112 23.60 8.98 -7.93
N TYR A 113 22.69 8.49 -8.77
CA TYR A 113 21.69 7.51 -8.37
C TYR A 113 21.51 6.41 -9.43
N TYR A 114 21.02 5.26 -8.98
CA TYR A 114 20.79 4.07 -9.80
C TYR A 114 19.49 3.38 -9.42
N ILE A 115 18.71 3.01 -10.42
CA ILE A 115 17.53 2.16 -10.31
C ILE A 115 17.74 0.95 -11.23
N PRO A 116 17.67 -0.29 -10.72
CA PRO A 116 17.86 -1.48 -11.54
C PRO A 116 16.70 -1.65 -12.54
N ASP A 117 17.01 -2.22 -13.69
CA ASP A 117 15.99 -2.58 -14.66
C ASP A 117 15.22 -3.83 -14.18
N ARG A 118 13.90 -3.70 -14.11
CA ARG A 118 13.01 -4.77 -13.64
C ARG A 118 13.14 -6.07 -14.43
N TYR A 119 13.47 -5.97 -15.72
CA TYR A 119 13.45 -7.09 -16.65
C TYR A 119 14.82 -7.74 -16.82
N ASP A 120 15.86 -6.92 -16.86
CA ASP A 120 17.24 -7.37 -17.06
C ASP A 120 17.96 -7.71 -15.77
N GLU A 121 17.64 -7.01 -14.68
CA GLU A 121 18.38 -7.09 -13.40
C GLU A 121 17.54 -7.72 -12.27
N GLY A 122 16.21 -7.60 -12.36
CA GLY A 122 15.29 -8.08 -11.33
C GLY A 122 15.13 -7.11 -10.16
N TYR A 123 14.66 -7.63 -9.03
CA TYR A 123 14.43 -6.88 -7.81
C TYR A 123 15.71 -6.69 -7.01
N GLY A 124 15.90 -5.49 -6.46
CA GLY A 124 16.92 -5.17 -5.49
C GLY A 124 18.33 -4.99 -6.09
N ILE A 125 19.36 -5.26 -5.29
CA ILE A 125 20.76 -5.06 -5.70
C ILE A 125 21.13 -6.03 -6.82
N SER A 126 21.78 -5.52 -7.88
CA SER A 126 22.23 -6.29 -9.03
C SER A 126 23.74 -6.23 -9.23
N TYR A 127 24.32 -7.27 -9.84
CA TYR A 127 25.73 -7.26 -10.27
C TYR A 127 26.01 -6.16 -11.31
N LYS A 128 25.03 -5.87 -12.19
CA LYS A 128 25.14 -4.81 -13.18
C LYS A 128 25.22 -3.44 -12.52
N GLY A 129 24.40 -3.18 -11.49
CA GLY A 129 24.46 -1.94 -10.71
C GLY A 129 25.77 -1.78 -9.93
N ILE A 130 26.31 -2.88 -9.37
CA ILE A 130 27.63 -2.85 -8.72
C ILE A 130 28.76 -2.60 -9.72
N ASN A 131 28.72 -3.21 -10.90
CA ASN A 131 29.69 -2.97 -11.96
C ASN A 131 29.61 -1.54 -12.46
N TYR A 132 28.41 -0.99 -12.67
CA TYR A 132 28.21 0.43 -12.97
C TYR A 132 28.88 1.33 -11.92
N ALA A 133 28.67 1.04 -10.64
CA ALA A 133 29.29 1.79 -9.54
C ALA A 133 30.83 1.74 -9.63
N TYR A 134 31.39 0.54 -9.81
CA TYR A 134 32.84 0.34 -9.92
C TYR A 134 33.45 1.09 -11.12
N GLU A 135 32.86 0.96 -12.30
CA GLU A 135 33.32 1.60 -13.54
C GLU A 135 33.26 3.13 -13.46
N ASN A 136 32.35 3.65 -12.66
CA ASN A 136 32.19 5.08 -12.42
C ASN A 136 32.98 5.60 -11.21
N GLY A 137 33.81 4.77 -10.54
CA GLY A 137 34.64 5.17 -9.42
C GLY A 137 33.87 5.49 -8.14
N VAL A 138 32.70 4.87 -7.95
CA VAL A 138 31.90 4.94 -6.71
C VAL A 138 32.60 4.13 -5.63
N THR A 139 32.69 4.68 -4.42
CA THR A 139 33.27 4.00 -3.25
C THR A 139 32.27 3.75 -2.14
N LEU A 140 31.07 4.36 -2.23
CA LEU A 140 29.98 4.18 -1.29
C LEU A 140 28.65 4.06 -2.03
N ILE A 141 27.92 2.97 -1.79
CA ILE A 141 26.52 2.81 -2.19
C ILE A 141 25.63 2.92 -0.95
N ILE A 142 24.59 3.75 -1.04
CA ILE A 142 23.49 3.80 -0.09
C ILE A 142 22.33 3.10 -0.76
N SER A 143 22.01 1.87 -0.36
CA SER A 143 20.86 1.15 -0.89
C SER A 143 19.61 1.44 -0.05
N LEU A 144 18.48 1.61 -0.71
CA LEU A 144 17.20 2.01 -0.16
C LEU A 144 16.12 1.04 -0.61
N ASP A 145 15.31 0.57 0.32
CA ASP A 145 14.23 -0.37 0.07
C ASP A 145 14.71 -1.71 -0.54
N CYS A 146 15.98 -2.03 -0.34
CA CYS A 146 16.56 -3.29 -0.81
C CYS A 146 17.94 -3.54 -0.17
N GLY A 147 18.33 -4.81 -0.18
CA GLY A 147 19.70 -5.20 0.15
C GLY A 147 19.84 -6.10 1.36
N ILE A 148 18.83 -6.19 2.25
CA ILE A 148 18.92 -6.97 3.51
C ILE A 148 19.24 -8.46 3.28
N LYS A 149 18.91 -9.01 2.11
CA LYS A 149 19.15 -10.41 1.73
C LYS A 149 20.26 -10.57 0.68
N ALA A 150 20.95 -9.50 0.29
CA ALA A 150 21.87 -9.49 -0.84
C ALA A 150 23.30 -9.88 -0.45
N ILE A 151 23.50 -10.95 0.35
CA ILE A 151 24.80 -11.35 0.94
C ILE A 151 25.89 -11.45 -0.12
N GLU A 152 25.74 -12.32 -1.12
CA GLU A 152 26.74 -12.55 -2.17
C GLU A 152 27.08 -11.29 -2.97
N LYS A 153 26.08 -10.44 -3.21
CA LYS A 153 26.26 -9.21 -3.99
C LYS A 153 27.01 -8.14 -3.18
N ILE A 154 26.80 -8.11 -1.86
CA ILE A 154 27.55 -7.22 -0.96
C ILE A 154 29.01 -7.68 -0.86
N GLU A 155 29.27 -8.98 -0.78
CA GLU A 155 30.63 -9.53 -0.82
C GLU A 155 31.33 -9.16 -2.13
N TYR A 156 30.65 -9.34 -3.26
CA TYR A 156 31.17 -8.94 -4.58
C TYR A 156 31.50 -7.43 -4.67
N ALA A 157 30.68 -6.58 -4.10
CA ALA A 157 30.93 -5.14 -4.05
C ALA A 157 32.17 -4.83 -3.17
N LYS A 158 32.31 -5.51 -2.04
CA LYS A 158 33.43 -5.37 -1.12
C LYS A 158 34.77 -5.77 -1.78
N GLU A 159 34.79 -6.84 -2.59
CA GLU A 159 35.95 -7.23 -3.41
C GLU A 159 36.36 -6.14 -4.41
N LYS A 160 35.41 -5.31 -4.85
CA LYS A 160 35.65 -4.15 -5.73
C LYS A 160 36.02 -2.87 -4.96
N GLY A 161 36.12 -2.92 -3.64
CA GLY A 161 36.40 -1.75 -2.80
C GLY A 161 35.23 -0.78 -2.64
N ILE A 162 34.00 -1.26 -2.80
CA ILE A 162 32.78 -0.48 -2.65
C ILE A 162 32.12 -0.82 -1.32
N ASP A 163 31.98 0.18 -0.46
CA ASP A 163 31.24 0.07 0.80
C ASP A 163 29.73 0.20 0.58
N PHE A 164 28.93 -0.51 1.39
CA PHE A 164 27.48 -0.37 1.42
C PHE A 164 26.96 0.15 2.75
N ILE A 165 25.95 1.03 2.69
CA ILE A 165 25.01 1.34 3.77
C ILE A 165 23.65 0.86 3.27
N ILE A 166 23.08 -0.15 3.93
CA ILE A 166 21.78 -0.73 3.57
C ILE A 166 20.71 -0.06 4.43
N CYS A 167 19.69 0.52 3.79
CA CYS A 167 18.48 1.07 4.41
C CYS A 167 17.29 0.25 3.89
N ASP A 168 16.87 -0.75 4.64
CA ASP A 168 15.85 -1.70 4.21
C ASP A 168 14.79 -1.88 5.31
N HIS A 169 13.64 -2.41 4.97
CA HIS A 169 12.56 -2.69 5.90
C HIS A 169 11.95 -4.09 5.71
N HIS A 170 12.49 -4.87 4.79
CA HIS A 170 12.09 -6.26 4.59
C HIS A 170 12.58 -7.14 5.74
N MET A 171 11.87 -8.27 5.96
CA MET A 171 12.28 -9.22 7.00
C MET A 171 13.68 -9.77 6.68
N PRO A 172 14.67 -9.58 7.57
CA PRO A 172 16.00 -10.14 7.37
C PRO A 172 16.00 -11.67 7.45
N ASP A 173 17.00 -12.29 6.83
CA ASP A 173 17.32 -13.70 7.06
C ASP A 173 18.19 -13.84 8.33
N ASP A 174 18.48 -15.08 8.74
CA ASP A 174 19.30 -15.36 9.94
C ASP A 174 20.71 -14.73 9.88
N THR A 175 21.22 -14.52 8.67
CA THR A 175 22.52 -13.89 8.42
C THR A 175 22.35 -12.58 7.68
N LEU A 176 22.94 -11.50 8.21
CA LEU A 176 22.95 -10.20 7.57
C LEU A 176 24.12 -10.08 6.57
N PRO A 177 23.97 -9.25 5.50
CA PRO A 177 25.07 -8.91 4.62
C PRO A 177 26.22 -8.20 5.37
N ASP A 178 27.48 -8.51 5.00
CA ASP A 178 28.69 -7.86 5.56
C ASP A 178 28.91 -6.45 4.97
N ALA A 179 27.91 -5.57 5.19
CA ALA A 179 27.95 -4.16 4.84
C ALA A 179 28.54 -3.32 5.99
N VAL A 180 28.96 -2.08 5.70
CA VAL A 180 29.44 -1.15 6.74
C VAL A 180 28.35 -0.87 7.78
N ALA A 181 27.10 -0.77 7.31
CA ALA A 181 25.94 -0.60 8.16
C ALA A 181 24.69 -1.22 7.51
N VAL A 182 23.85 -1.83 8.34
CA VAL A 182 22.55 -2.38 7.92
C VAL A 182 21.48 -1.75 8.80
N LEU A 183 20.74 -0.80 8.24
CA LEU A 183 19.67 -0.07 8.91
C LEU A 183 18.34 -0.76 8.62
N ASP A 184 17.83 -1.49 9.60
CA ASP A 184 16.53 -2.14 9.55
C ASP A 184 15.97 -2.30 10.97
N ALA A 185 14.74 -1.84 11.17
CA ALA A 185 14.08 -1.92 12.47
C ALA A 185 13.63 -3.34 12.84
N LYS A 186 13.52 -4.26 11.85
CA LYS A 186 13.10 -5.67 12.04
C LYS A 186 14.24 -6.63 12.39
N ARG A 187 15.46 -6.13 12.49
CA ARG A 187 16.61 -6.96 12.92
C ARG A 187 16.38 -7.50 14.33
N VAL A 188 16.81 -8.72 14.57
CA VAL A 188 16.68 -9.38 15.87
C VAL A 188 17.37 -8.64 17.03
N ASP A 189 18.43 -7.89 16.74
CA ASP A 189 19.18 -7.06 17.69
C ASP A 189 18.68 -5.61 17.74
N SER A 190 17.57 -5.28 17.07
CA SER A 190 17.02 -3.93 17.04
C SER A 190 16.30 -3.61 18.36
N ILE A 191 16.58 -2.42 18.88
CA ILE A 191 15.84 -1.80 19.99
C ILE A 191 14.98 -0.63 19.50
N TYR A 192 14.87 -0.47 18.18
CA TYR A 192 14.07 0.60 17.60
C TYR A 192 12.57 0.37 17.88
N PRO A 193 11.85 1.35 18.45
CA PRO A 193 10.51 1.10 18.99
C PRO A 193 9.42 0.86 17.95
N TYR A 194 9.70 1.05 16.64
CA TYR A 194 8.71 0.93 15.57
C TYR A 194 9.28 0.18 14.36
N GLU A 195 8.82 -1.04 14.14
CA GLU A 195 9.35 -1.95 13.10
C GLU A 195 8.72 -1.80 11.70
N HIS A 196 7.65 -1.02 11.56
CA HIS A 196 6.84 -0.97 10.34
C HIS A 196 7.17 0.23 9.43
N LEU A 197 8.34 0.84 9.54
CA LEU A 197 8.77 1.87 8.60
C LEU A 197 8.75 1.32 7.17
N SER A 198 8.42 2.17 6.17
CA SER A 198 8.68 1.88 4.76
C SER A 198 10.18 2.05 4.44
N GLY A 199 10.64 1.58 3.29
CA GLY A 199 12.03 1.77 2.86
C GLY A 199 12.42 3.25 2.77
N CYS A 200 11.53 4.11 2.25
CA CYS A 200 11.70 5.57 2.31
C CYS A 200 11.68 6.10 3.74
N GLY A 201 10.88 5.51 4.63
CA GLY A 201 10.88 5.83 6.06
C GLY A 201 12.23 5.54 6.72
N VAL A 202 12.87 4.42 6.42
CA VAL A 202 14.23 4.11 6.90
C VAL A 202 15.25 5.09 6.33
N GLY A 203 15.18 5.40 5.03
CA GLY A 203 15.99 6.45 4.41
C GLY A 203 15.81 7.82 5.07
N PHE A 204 14.57 8.19 5.42
CA PHE A 204 14.27 9.40 6.17
C PHE A 204 14.95 9.40 7.56
N LYS A 205 14.89 8.28 8.30
CA LYS A 205 15.54 8.15 9.61
C LYS A 205 17.06 8.25 9.50
N PHE A 206 17.65 7.71 8.45
CA PHE A 206 19.08 7.88 8.20
C PHE A 206 19.45 9.36 7.96
N MET A 207 18.66 10.07 7.15
CA MET A 207 18.88 11.51 6.94
C MET A 207 18.62 12.32 8.21
N GLN A 208 17.67 11.91 9.06
CA GLN A 208 17.43 12.53 10.36
C GLN A 208 18.64 12.37 11.30
N ALA A 209 19.24 11.18 11.35
CA ALA A 209 20.45 10.93 12.12
C ALA A 209 21.64 11.76 11.60
N PHE A 210 21.81 11.80 10.28
CA PHE A 210 22.83 12.60 9.63
C PHE A 210 22.67 14.11 9.94
N ALA A 211 21.44 14.63 9.83
CA ALA A 211 21.14 16.02 10.20
C ALA A 211 21.47 16.30 11.66
N LYS A 212 21.01 15.45 12.58
CA LYS A 212 21.24 15.59 14.02
C LYS A 212 22.73 15.58 14.37
N SER A 213 23.51 14.67 13.77
CA SER A 213 24.96 14.55 13.98
C SER A 213 25.75 15.77 13.50
N ASN A 214 25.26 16.45 12.45
CA ASN A 214 25.93 17.60 11.85
C ASN A 214 25.31 18.95 12.25
N ASN A 215 24.34 18.96 13.17
CA ASN A 215 23.59 20.15 13.60
C ASN A 215 22.90 20.87 12.43
N PHE A 216 22.43 20.12 11.43
CA PHE A 216 21.63 20.68 10.33
C PHE A 216 20.18 20.87 10.76
N PRO A 217 19.49 21.90 10.25
CA PRO A 217 18.12 22.17 10.64
C PRO A 217 17.19 21.06 10.11
N PHE A 218 16.34 20.53 11.00
CA PHE A 218 15.35 19.50 10.66
C PHE A 218 14.35 19.99 9.60
N SER A 219 14.11 21.30 9.53
CA SER A 219 13.19 21.91 8.57
C SER A 219 13.54 21.63 7.09
N GLU A 220 14.81 21.33 6.79
CA GLU A 220 15.19 20.96 5.41
C GLU A 220 14.75 19.53 5.08
N LEU A 221 14.78 18.64 6.06
CA LEU A 221 14.29 17.27 5.90
C LEU A 221 12.74 17.23 5.92
N GLU A 222 12.10 18.08 6.72
CA GLU A 222 10.64 18.21 6.78
C GLU A 222 10.02 18.51 5.42
N LYS A 223 10.71 19.27 4.55
CA LYS A 223 10.28 19.58 3.18
C LYS A 223 10.16 18.34 2.28
N LEU A 224 10.65 17.20 2.70
CA LEU A 224 10.67 15.94 1.94
C LEU A 224 9.66 14.92 2.44
N LEU A 225 8.85 15.25 3.47
CA LEU A 225 7.88 14.34 4.07
C LEU A 225 6.78 13.89 3.10
N GLU A 226 6.49 14.66 2.06
CA GLU A 226 5.56 14.25 1.01
C GLU A 226 5.99 12.95 0.31
N LEU A 227 7.31 12.76 0.09
CA LEU A 227 7.85 11.54 -0.50
C LEU A 227 7.65 10.34 0.43
N THR A 228 7.86 10.56 1.74
CA THR A 228 7.61 9.53 2.75
C THR A 228 6.13 9.14 2.81
N ALA A 229 5.21 10.12 2.71
CA ALA A 229 3.77 9.82 2.69
C ALA A 229 3.36 9.03 1.43
N VAL A 230 3.95 9.35 0.27
CA VAL A 230 3.71 8.61 -0.98
C VAL A 230 4.24 7.19 -0.87
N SER A 231 5.42 6.99 -0.30
CA SER A 231 6.00 5.68 0.00
C SER A 231 5.09 4.86 0.92
N ILE A 232 4.81 5.36 2.14
CA ILE A 232 3.99 4.69 3.16
C ILE A 232 2.66 4.21 2.59
N ALA A 233 1.99 5.07 1.80
CA ALA A 233 0.71 4.75 1.19
C ALA A 233 0.83 3.67 0.10
N SER A 234 1.88 3.73 -0.73
CA SER A 234 2.05 2.86 -1.89
C SER A 234 2.59 1.47 -1.53
N ASP A 235 3.42 1.38 -0.51
CA ASP A 235 3.94 0.13 0.03
C ASP A 235 2.96 -0.55 1.02
N ILE A 236 1.84 0.11 1.30
CA ILE A 236 0.73 -0.43 2.12
C ILE A 236 1.20 -0.81 3.54
N VAL A 237 2.19 -0.11 4.08
CA VAL A 237 2.64 -0.31 5.45
C VAL A 237 1.66 0.30 6.48
N PRO A 238 1.63 -0.18 7.74
CA PRO A 238 0.74 0.30 8.79
C PRO A 238 0.75 1.83 8.98
N ILE A 239 -0.44 2.44 9.04
CA ILE A 239 -0.63 3.87 9.34
C ILE A 239 -0.75 4.08 10.86
N THR A 240 0.24 3.58 11.58
CA THR A 240 0.37 3.66 13.04
C THR A 240 1.71 4.29 13.43
N GLY A 241 1.94 4.55 14.70
CA GLY A 241 3.22 5.03 15.21
C GLY A 241 3.86 6.14 14.38
N GLU A 242 5.13 5.97 14.01
CA GLU A 242 5.85 6.96 13.21
C GLU A 242 5.31 7.12 11.80
N ASN A 243 4.86 6.03 11.15
CA ASN A 243 4.26 6.14 9.81
C ASN A 243 3.04 7.04 9.81
N ARG A 244 2.22 7.05 10.87
CA ARG A 244 1.10 7.96 11.01
C ARG A 244 1.57 9.41 11.09
N ILE A 245 2.64 9.69 11.86
CA ILE A 245 3.21 11.04 11.98
C ILE A 245 3.73 11.50 10.62
N LEU A 246 4.56 10.68 9.97
CA LEU A 246 5.16 10.98 8.67
C LEU A 246 4.11 11.18 7.58
N ALA A 247 3.11 10.28 7.52
CA ALA A 247 2.01 10.37 6.57
C ALA A 247 1.13 11.62 6.80
N TYR A 248 0.84 11.97 8.07
CA TYR A 248 0.07 13.16 8.41
C TYR A 248 0.73 14.44 7.89
N TYR A 249 2.01 14.63 8.18
CA TYR A 249 2.74 15.82 7.73
C TYR A 249 3.04 15.81 6.24
N GLY A 250 3.34 14.65 5.67
CA GLY A 250 3.55 14.50 4.23
C GLY A 250 2.28 14.78 3.43
N LEU A 251 1.11 14.32 3.87
CA LEU A 251 -0.18 14.67 3.27
C LEU A 251 -0.49 16.17 3.40
N LYS A 252 -0.17 16.78 4.54
CA LYS A 252 -0.32 18.22 4.72
C LYS A 252 0.52 18.98 3.71
N GLN A 253 1.74 18.54 3.44
CA GLN A 253 2.62 19.14 2.44
C GLN A 253 2.07 18.92 1.02
N LEU A 254 1.65 17.71 0.65
CA LEU A 254 1.01 17.41 -0.63
C LEU A 254 -0.20 18.31 -0.90
N ASN A 255 -0.99 18.59 0.13
CA ASN A 255 -2.19 19.42 0.04
C ASN A 255 -1.93 20.94 0.06
N SER A 256 -0.74 21.38 0.45
CA SER A 256 -0.41 22.80 0.57
C SER A 256 0.61 23.29 -0.45
N ASN A 257 1.73 22.59 -0.56
CA ASN A 257 2.86 23.00 -1.40
C ASN A 257 3.68 21.79 -1.86
N PRO A 258 3.13 20.93 -2.75
CA PRO A 258 3.85 19.77 -3.27
C PRO A 258 5.05 20.18 -4.12
N SER A 259 6.08 19.34 -4.14
CA SER A 259 7.22 19.52 -5.07
C SER A 259 6.76 19.44 -6.54
N LEU A 260 7.55 20.00 -7.43
CA LEU A 260 7.19 20.13 -8.86
C LEU A 260 6.80 18.78 -9.48
N GLY A 261 7.56 17.73 -9.23
CA GLY A 261 7.27 16.40 -9.77
C GLY A 261 5.94 15.83 -9.27
N LEU A 262 5.69 15.89 -7.96
CA LEU A 262 4.42 15.44 -7.38
C LEU A 262 3.25 16.33 -7.80
N LYS A 263 3.46 17.64 -7.92
CA LYS A 263 2.46 18.56 -8.45
C LYS A 263 2.04 18.18 -9.88
N GLY A 264 3.00 17.86 -10.76
CA GLY A 264 2.68 17.40 -12.10
C GLY A 264 1.80 16.14 -12.12
N ILE A 265 2.09 15.15 -11.26
CA ILE A 265 1.24 13.95 -11.12
C ILE A 265 -0.14 14.30 -10.55
N ILE A 266 -0.21 15.16 -9.54
CA ILE A 266 -1.47 15.62 -8.92
C ILE A 266 -2.38 16.28 -9.97
N ASP A 267 -1.81 17.15 -10.82
CA ASP A 267 -2.52 17.85 -11.87
C ASP A 267 -3.11 16.86 -12.90
N ILE A 268 -2.31 15.90 -13.36
CA ILE A 268 -2.74 14.86 -14.31
C ILE A 268 -3.78 13.91 -13.68
N CYS A 269 -3.71 13.65 -12.37
CA CYS A 269 -4.71 12.87 -11.66
C CYS A 269 -6.06 13.59 -11.50
N GLY A 270 -6.16 14.88 -11.83
CA GLY A 270 -7.34 15.70 -11.60
C GLY A 270 -7.61 15.94 -10.11
N LEU A 271 -6.56 15.99 -9.30
CA LEU A 271 -6.61 16.20 -7.85
C LEU A 271 -6.33 17.66 -7.44
N THR A 272 -5.96 18.53 -8.35
CA THR A 272 -5.71 19.95 -8.09
C THR A 272 -6.91 20.61 -7.41
N GLY A 273 -6.68 21.23 -6.26
CA GLY A 273 -7.73 21.87 -5.46
C GLY A 273 -8.64 20.92 -4.67
N LYS A 274 -8.29 19.65 -4.60
CA LYS A 274 -8.98 18.64 -3.77
C LYS A 274 -8.08 18.23 -2.60
N ASP A 275 -8.67 17.82 -1.50
CA ASP A 275 -7.95 17.22 -0.38
C ASP A 275 -7.46 15.82 -0.78
N ILE A 276 -6.15 15.67 -0.94
CA ILE A 276 -5.48 14.40 -1.27
C ILE A 276 -5.43 13.54 0.00
N THR A 277 -5.85 12.28 -0.16
CA THR A 277 -5.87 11.27 0.90
C THR A 277 -4.89 10.14 0.61
N ILE A 278 -4.65 9.26 1.58
CA ILE A 278 -3.90 7.99 1.37
C ILE A 278 -4.52 7.20 0.21
N SER A 279 -5.85 7.12 0.14
CA SER A 279 -6.55 6.43 -0.94
C SER A 279 -6.24 7.02 -2.33
N ASP A 280 -6.13 8.35 -2.45
CA ASP A 280 -5.74 8.98 -3.72
C ASP A 280 -4.29 8.65 -4.09
N ILE A 281 -3.41 8.53 -3.11
CA ILE A 281 -2.03 8.08 -3.37
C ILE A 281 -2.04 6.64 -3.88
N VAL A 282 -2.70 5.72 -3.16
CA VAL A 282 -2.75 4.28 -3.50
C VAL A 282 -3.36 4.03 -4.89
N PHE A 283 -4.45 4.74 -5.23
CA PHE A 283 -5.22 4.41 -6.44
C PHE A 283 -4.98 5.35 -7.63
N LYS A 284 -4.33 6.51 -7.43
CA LYS A 284 -4.11 7.49 -8.51
C LYS A 284 -2.64 7.87 -8.69
N ILE A 285 -1.93 8.27 -7.62
CA ILE A 285 -0.54 8.75 -7.70
C ILE A 285 0.42 7.57 -7.84
N GLY A 286 0.39 6.63 -6.89
CA GLY A 286 1.28 5.47 -6.84
C GLY A 286 1.26 4.61 -8.11
N PRO A 287 0.08 4.26 -8.68
CA PRO A 287 0.01 3.49 -9.92
C PRO A 287 0.70 4.15 -11.12
N ARG A 288 0.75 5.50 -11.18
CA ARG A 288 1.47 6.22 -12.24
C ARG A 288 2.98 6.12 -12.05
N ILE A 289 3.47 6.36 -10.83
CA ILE A 289 4.90 6.19 -10.51
C ILE A 289 5.32 4.75 -10.81
N ASN A 290 4.56 3.75 -10.35
CA ASN A 290 4.84 2.34 -10.62
C ASN A 290 4.78 1.95 -12.11
N ALA A 291 4.03 2.68 -12.93
CA ALA A 291 3.92 2.38 -14.36
C ALA A 291 5.26 2.56 -15.07
N SER A 292 6.11 3.51 -14.67
CA SER A 292 7.45 3.69 -15.25
C SER A 292 8.30 2.42 -15.10
N GLY A 293 8.40 1.82 -13.91
CA GLY A 293 9.15 0.58 -13.68
C GLY A 293 8.50 -0.68 -14.28
N ARG A 294 7.22 -0.62 -14.71
CA ARG A 294 6.52 -1.73 -15.38
C ARG A 294 6.57 -1.67 -16.90
N MET A 295 6.60 -0.48 -17.48
CA MET A 295 6.49 -0.27 -18.92
C MET A 295 7.81 0.16 -19.55
N MET A 296 8.66 0.85 -18.75
CA MET A 296 9.95 1.40 -19.20
C MET A 296 11.04 1.12 -18.15
N ASN A 297 11.46 2.16 -17.43
CA ASN A 297 12.51 2.09 -16.40
C ASN A 297 12.10 2.93 -15.17
N GLY A 298 12.32 2.42 -13.98
CA GLY A 298 12.05 3.11 -12.71
C GLY A 298 12.81 4.44 -12.55
N LYS A 299 13.89 4.63 -13.28
CA LYS A 299 14.63 5.89 -13.32
C LYS A 299 13.76 7.08 -13.76
N GLU A 300 12.80 6.89 -14.66
CA GLU A 300 11.88 7.94 -15.12
C GLU A 300 11.07 8.53 -13.95
N ALA A 301 10.68 7.69 -12.98
CA ALA A 301 9.99 8.16 -11.77
C ALA A 301 10.91 9.03 -10.91
N VAL A 302 12.16 8.63 -10.69
CA VAL A 302 13.14 9.44 -9.95
C VAL A 302 13.42 10.75 -10.66
N ASP A 303 13.61 10.72 -11.99
CA ASP A 303 13.82 11.92 -12.81
C ASP A 303 12.67 12.92 -12.70
N LEU A 304 11.42 12.43 -12.63
CA LEU A 304 10.26 13.28 -12.39
C LEU A 304 10.27 13.85 -10.96
N LEU A 305 10.46 13.00 -9.95
CA LEU A 305 10.46 13.45 -8.55
C LEU A 305 11.60 14.45 -8.26
N LEU A 306 12.69 14.40 -9.04
CA LEU A 306 13.83 15.32 -8.96
C LEU A 306 13.71 16.54 -9.91
N ALA A 307 12.58 16.74 -10.60
CA ALA A 307 12.39 17.84 -11.54
C ALA A 307 12.67 19.21 -10.88
N LYS A 308 13.38 20.06 -11.61
CA LYS A 308 13.85 21.36 -11.11
C LYS A 308 13.04 22.56 -11.59
N ASP A 309 12.26 22.36 -12.64
CA ASP A 309 11.43 23.38 -13.26
C ASP A 309 10.07 22.79 -13.66
N VAL A 310 9.11 23.67 -13.90
CA VAL A 310 7.71 23.31 -14.19
C VAL A 310 7.57 22.60 -15.55
N GLU A 311 8.38 22.99 -16.55
CA GLU A 311 8.29 22.43 -17.90
C GLU A 311 8.75 20.98 -17.92
N SER A 312 9.91 20.70 -17.32
CA SER A 312 10.44 19.34 -17.16
C SER A 312 9.51 18.46 -16.30
N ALA A 313 8.92 19.00 -15.23
CA ALA A 313 7.96 18.27 -14.41
C ALA A 313 6.70 17.89 -15.20
N ARG A 314 6.19 18.82 -16.03
CA ARG A 314 5.02 18.57 -16.88
C ARG A 314 5.28 17.49 -17.91
N GLU A 315 6.36 17.63 -18.70
CA GLU A 315 6.75 16.67 -19.74
C GLU A 315 6.88 15.24 -19.14
N LYS A 316 7.63 15.12 -18.06
CA LYS A 316 7.85 13.81 -17.41
C LYS A 316 6.57 13.23 -16.81
N SER A 317 5.68 14.07 -16.26
CA SER A 317 4.38 13.62 -15.75
C SER A 317 3.47 13.11 -16.87
N GLU A 318 3.46 13.78 -18.03
CA GLU A 318 2.71 13.35 -19.21
C GLU A 318 3.22 11.98 -19.71
N ASN A 319 4.54 11.77 -19.78
CA ASN A 319 5.14 10.49 -20.16
C ASN A 319 4.73 9.36 -19.18
N ILE A 320 4.86 9.60 -17.88
CA ILE A 320 4.46 8.62 -16.84
C ILE A 320 2.96 8.32 -16.92
N ASN A 321 2.12 9.32 -17.22
CA ASN A 321 0.69 9.07 -17.40
C ASN A 321 0.42 8.22 -18.64
N GLN A 322 1.15 8.44 -19.74
CA GLN A 322 1.04 7.60 -20.93
C GLN A 322 1.39 6.13 -20.59
N TYR A 323 2.50 5.88 -19.88
CA TYR A 323 2.86 4.52 -19.44
C TYR A 323 1.78 3.88 -18.57
N ASN A 324 1.15 4.69 -17.70
CA ASN A 324 0.04 4.19 -16.89
C ASN A 324 -1.20 3.86 -17.73
N ASP A 325 -1.51 4.62 -18.75
CA ASP A 325 -2.65 4.36 -19.63
C ASP A 325 -2.39 3.10 -20.49
N GLU A 326 -1.20 2.94 -21.07
CA GLU A 326 -0.76 1.72 -21.77
C GLU A 326 -0.83 0.50 -20.84
N ARG A 327 -0.33 0.62 -19.61
CA ARG A 327 -0.42 -0.44 -18.61
C ARG A 327 -1.88 -0.81 -18.31
N ARG A 328 -2.79 0.18 -18.19
CA ARG A 328 -4.22 -0.07 -17.95
C ARG A 328 -4.92 -0.76 -19.11
N GLU A 329 -4.57 -0.42 -20.34
CA GLU A 329 -5.08 -1.09 -21.54
C GLU A 329 -4.64 -2.56 -21.59
N LEU A 330 -3.35 -2.82 -21.34
CA LEU A 330 -2.81 -4.18 -21.24
C LEU A 330 -3.46 -4.98 -20.11
N ASP A 331 -3.59 -4.37 -18.92
CA ASP A 331 -4.23 -4.97 -17.76
C ASP A 331 -5.69 -5.38 -18.08
N LYS A 332 -6.46 -4.49 -18.69
CA LYS A 332 -7.84 -4.80 -19.10
C LYS A 332 -7.88 -5.94 -20.11
N LYS A 333 -7.08 -5.84 -21.19
CA LYS A 333 -7.03 -6.84 -22.24
C LYS A 333 -6.68 -8.22 -21.68
N ILE A 334 -5.60 -8.30 -20.89
CA ILE A 334 -5.13 -9.58 -20.31
C ILE A 334 -6.16 -10.12 -19.30
N THR A 335 -6.81 -9.24 -18.51
CA THR A 335 -7.88 -9.66 -17.60
C THR A 335 -9.08 -10.24 -18.36
N ASP A 336 -9.49 -9.61 -19.46
CA ASP A 336 -10.59 -10.11 -20.30
C ASP A 336 -10.24 -11.46 -20.94
N GLU A 337 -9.01 -11.62 -21.47
CA GLU A 337 -8.52 -12.90 -22.00
C GLU A 337 -8.44 -13.99 -20.92
N ALA A 338 -7.95 -13.66 -19.72
CA ALA A 338 -7.88 -14.59 -18.59
C ALA A 338 -9.28 -15.03 -18.13
N ASN A 339 -10.25 -14.10 -18.10
CA ASN A 339 -11.64 -14.45 -17.81
C ASN A 339 -12.22 -15.40 -18.86
N ALA A 340 -11.96 -15.18 -20.16
CA ALA A 340 -12.41 -16.08 -21.21
C ALA A 340 -11.85 -17.50 -21.03
N ILE A 341 -10.58 -17.65 -20.65
CA ILE A 341 -10.00 -18.96 -20.32
C ILE A 341 -10.71 -19.59 -19.12
N ILE A 342 -11.01 -18.80 -18.08
CA ILE A 342 -11.68 -19.30 -16.87
C ILE A 342 -13.14 -19.71 -17.17
N ASP A 343 -13.82 -19.00 -18.06
CA ASP A 343 -15.19 -19.31 -18.47
C ASP A 343 -15.30 -20.66 -19.20
N GLU A 344 -14.19 -21.14 -19.78
CA GLU A 344 -14.10 -22.49 -20.37
C GLU A 344 -13.85 -23.58 -19.31
N PHE A 345 -13.54 -23.26 -18.08
CA PHE A 345 -13.30 -24.25 -17.04
C PHE A 345 -14.61 -24.96 -16.65
N ALA A 346 -14.62 -26.26 -16.76
CA ALA A 346 -15.70 -27.07 -16.22
C ALA A 346 -15.78 -26.89 -14.68
N ASN A 347 -16.98 -26.71 -14.16
CA ASN A 347 -17.26 -26.65 -12.71
C ASN A 347 -16.41 -25.59 -11.96
N MET A 348 -16.37 -24.36 -12.46
CA MET A 348 -15.62 -23.28 -11.78
C MET A 348 -16.05 -23.08 -10.32
N GLU A 349 -17.31 -23.37 -9.98
CA GLU A 349 -17.84 -23.26 -8.61
C GLU A 349 -17.12 -24.20 -7.63
N ASP A 350 -16.71 -25.39 -8.09
CA ASP A 350 -16.02 -26.40 -7.30
C ASP A 350 -14.50 -26.15 -7.18
N ARG A 351 -13.95 -25.29 -8.05
CA ARG A 351 -12.52 -24.98 -8.04
C ARG A 351 -12.15 -24.06 -6.89
N LYS A 352 -11.11 -24.46 -6.13
CA LYS A 352 -10.62 -23.68 -4.99
C LYS A 352 -9.45 -22.74 -5.33
N ALA A 353 -8.87 -22.87 -6.52
CA ALA A 353 -7.80 -22.00 -7.02
C ALA A 353 -7.86 -21.85 -8.53
N ILE A 354 -7.19 -20.84 -9.06
CA ILE A 354 -7.12 -20.51 -10.48
C ILE A 354 -5.66 -20.53 -10.92
N VAL A 355 -5.35 -21.24 -12.00
CA VAL A 355 -4.08 -21.15 -12.71
C VAL A 355 -4.39 -20.90 -14.18
N VAL A 356 -3.86 -19.80 -14.73
CA VAL A 356 -4.02 -19.46 -16.14
C VAL A 356 -2.67 -19.12 -16.77
N TYR A 357 -2.49 -19.52 -18.00
CA TYR A 357 -1.27 -19.33 -18.77
C TYR A 357 -1.56 -18.83 -20.19
N ASN A 358 -0.81 -17.82 -20.61
CA ASN A 358 -0.74 -17.42 -22.00
C ASN A 358 0.66 -16.84 -22.29
N PRO A 359 1.41 -17.39 -23.26
CA PRO A 359 2.78 -16.97 -23.56
C PRO A 359 2.89 -15.54 -24.08
N GLY A 360 1.79 -14.94 -24.55
CA GLY A 360 1.75 -13.58 -25.11
C GLY A 360 1.46 -12.49 -24.07
N TRP A 361 1.24 -12.80 -22.80
CA TRP A 361 0.94 -11.78 -21.79
C TRP A 361 2.17 -11.03 -21.33
N HIS A 362 2.01 -9.75 -21.04
CA HIS A 362 3.08 -8.90 -20.58
C HIS A 362 3.43 -9.15 -19.10
N LYS A 363 4.67 -9.59 -18.81
CA LYS A 363 5.08 -10.00 -17.46
C LYS A 363 4.94 -8.89 -16.39
N GLY A 364 5.04 -7.61 -16.78
CA GLY A 364 4.89 -6.46 -15.88
C GLY A 364 3.45 -6.25 -15.37
N VAL A 365 2.47 -6.91 -15.98
CA VAL A 365 1.03 -6.71 -15.72
C VAL A 365 0.37 -7.94 -15.08
N ILE A 366 0.91 -9.15 -15.28
CA ILE A 366 0.29 -10.40 -14.78
C ILE A 366 0.01 -10.40 -13.28
N GLY A 367 0.82 -9.68 -12.46
CA GLY A 367 0.56 -9.57 -11.02
C GLY A 367 -0.67 -8.72 -10.70
N ILE A 368 -1.02 -7.74 -11.55
CA ILE A 368 -2.25 -6.95 -11.42
C ILE A 368 -3.44 -7.82 -11.83
N VAL A 369 -3.30 -8.57 -12.91
CA VAL A 369 -4.33 -9.52 -13.38
C VAL A 369 -4.61 -10.59 -12.31
N ALA A 370 -3.57 -11.15 -11.68
CA ALA A 370 -3.74 -12.09 -10.58
C ALA A 370 -4.56 -11.50 -9.43
N SER A 371 -4.31 -10.24 -9.04
CA SER A 371 -5.11 -9.54 -8.04
C SER A 371 -6.58 -9.39 -8.46
N ARG A 372 -6.84 -8.99 -9.72
CA ARG A 372 -8.21 -8.85 -10.24
C ARG A 372 -8.97 -10.16 -10.28
N LEU A 373 -8.30 -11.26 -10.66
CA LEU A 373 -8.91 -12.58 -10.64
C LEU A 373 -9.24 -13.01 -9.20
N THR A 374 -8.30 -12.78 -8.28
CA THR A 374 -8.52 -13.06 -6.85
C THR A 374 -9.68 -12.26 -6.28
N GLU A 375 -9.79 -10.97 -6.62
CA GLU A 375 -10.91 -10.12 -6.20
C GLU A 375 -12.26 -10.58 -6.80
N LYS A 376 -12.28 -10.89 -8.10
CA LYS A 376 -13.51 -11.27 -8.81
C LYS A 376 -14.05 -12.64 -8.37
N TYR A 377 -13.18 -13.62 -8.25
CA TYR A 377 -13.57 -15.00 -7.97
C TYR A 377 -13.44 -15.41 -6.51
N TYR A 378 -12.77 -14.57 -5.71
CA TYR A 378 -12.38 -14.82 -4.33
C TYR A 378 -11.70 -16.19 -4.17
N ARG A 379 -10.68 -16.41 -4.98
CA ARG A 379 -9.86 -17.63 -5.05
C ARG A 379 -8.38 -17.24 -5.19
N PRO A 380 -7.45 -18.01 -4.62
CA PRO A 380 -6.04 -17.85 -4.98
C PRO A 380 -5.87 -17.98 -6.49
N ALA A 381 -5.11 -17.08 -7.08
CA ALA A 381 -4.89 -17.04 -8.52
C ALA A 381 -3.40 -16.96 -8.87
N VAL A 382 -2.96 -17.82 -9.79
CA VAL A 382 -1.63 -17.81 -10.40
C VAL A 382 -1.78 -17.46 -11.87
N VAL A 383 -1.15 -16.38 -12.31
CA VAL A 383 -1.14 -15.95 -13.71
C VAL A 383 0.26 -16.11 -14.26
N LEU A 384 0.39 -16.86 -15.33
CA LEU A 384 1.66 -17.29 -15.93
C LEU A 384 1.81 -16.75 -17.35
N THR A 385 3.04 -16.40 -17.72
CA THR A 385 3.40 -15.99 -19.09
C THR A 385 4.81 -16.45 -19.45
N LYS A 386 5.16 -16.43 -20.72
CA LYS A 386 6.53 -16.73 -21.18
C LYS A 386 7.40 -15.47 -21.10
N SER A 387 8.60 -15.61 -20.53
CA SER A 387 9.60 -14.55 -20.49
C SER A 387 10.97 -15.17 -20.80
N SER A 388 11.49 -14.86 -21.97
CA SER A 388 12.70 -15.49 -22.52
C SER A 388 12.53 -17.02 -22.59
N GLU A 389 13.42 -17.80 -21.97
CA GLU A 389 13.39 -19.26 -21.99
C GLU A 389 12.50 -19.88 -20.90
N LEU A 390 12.00 -19.07 -19.94
CA LEU A 390 11.23 -19.55 -18.80
C LEU A 390 9.79 -19.06 -18.84
N ILE A 391 8.91 -19.81 -18.19
CA ILE A 391 7.60 -19.33 -17.79
C ILE A 391 7.78 -18.57 -16.47
N THR A 392 7.26 -17.35 -16.40
CA THR A 392 7.22 -16.54 -15.19
C THR A 392 5.79 -16.36 -14.74
N GLY A 393 5.56 -16.30 -13.43
CA GLY A 393 4.25 -16.19 -12.84
C GLY A 393 4.17 -15.18 -11.69
N SER A 394 2.97 -14.69 -11.49
CA SER A 394 2.61 -13.93 -10.30
C SER A 394 1.37 -14.54 -9.67
N ALA A 395 1.43 -14.73 -8.37
CA ALA A 395 0.38 -15.36 -7.58
C ALA A 395 -0.19 -14.39 -6.55
N ARG A 396 -1.50 -14.48 -6.31
CA ARG A 396 -2.22 -13.71 -5.28
C ARG A 396 -3.14 -14.64 -4.51
N SER A 397 -3.32 -14.37 -3.22
CA SER A 397 -4.10 -15.20 -2.31
C SER A 397 -5.30 -14.49 -1.71
N VAL A 398 -6.18 -15.28 -1.11
CA VAL A 398 -7.28 -14.86 -0.24
C VAL A 398 -6.91 -15.05 1.22
N THR A 399 -7.65 -14.44 2.11
CA THR A 399 -7.45 -14.58 3.57
C THR A 399 -7.52 -16.05 3.99
N GLY A 400 -6.51 -16.48 4.76
CA GLY A 400 -6.44 -17.83 5.33
C GLY A 400 -5.71 -18.87 4.49
N PHE A 401 -5.26 -18.56 3.27
CA PHE A 401 -4.45 -19.45 2.45
C PHE A 401 -3.06 -18.86 2.20
N ASP A 402 -2.01 -19.57 2.60
CA ASP A 402 -0.62 -19.15 2.40
C ASP A 402 -0.10 -19.60 1.03
N ILE A 403 -0.18 -18.68 0.05
CA ILE A 403 0.22 -18.99 -1.33
C ILE A 403 1.72 -19.22 -1.47
N TYR A 404 2.54 -18.59 -0.60
CA TYR A 404 3.99 -18.81 -0.63
C TYR A 404 4.32 -20.27 -0.27
N LYS A 405 3.74 -20.80 0.82
CA LYS A 405 3.93 -22.19 1.21
C LYS A 405 3.41 -23.18 0.15
N ALA A 406 2.28 -22.87 -0.48
CA ALA A 406 1.75 -23.70 -1.55
C ALA A 406 2.70 -23.76 -2.75
N ILE A 407 3.31 -22.64 -3.13
CA ILE A 407 4.33 -22.56 -4.19
C ILE A 407 5.63 -23.27 -3.74
N GLU A 408 6.06 -23.07 -2.50
CA GLU A 408 7.24 -23.74 -1.93
C GLU A 408 7.11 -25.27 -1.97
N ASN A 409 5.92 -25.81 -1.76
CA ASN A 409 5.65 -27.25 -1.91
C ASN A 409 5.79 -27.77 -3.36
N CYS A 410 5.93 -26.84 -4.33
CA CYS A 410 6.22 -27.15 -5.73
C CYS A 410 7.70 -26.86 -6.10
N ARG A 411 8.59 -26.61 -5.13
CA ARG A 411 9.98 -26.14 -5.31
C ARG A 411 10.78 -26.93 -6.35
N ASP A 412 10.63 -28.26 -6.37
CA ASP A 412 11.32 -29.16 -7.30
C ASP A 412 10.93 -28.95 -8.78
N LEU A 413 9.84 -28.25 -9.06
CA LEU A 413 9.36 -27.91 -10.40
C LEU A 413 9.74 -26.47 -10.81
N LEU A 414 10.30 -25.68 -9.88
CA LEU A 414 10.58 -24.26 -10.06
C LEU A 414 12.07 -23.99 -10.23
N GLU A 415 12.40 -22.99 -11.06
CA GLU A 415 13.75 -22.43 -11.16
C GLU A 415 13.98 -21.36 -10.07
N ASN A 416 12.98 -20.51 -9.83
CA ASN A 416 12.99 -19.51 -8.78
C ASN A 416 11.59 -19.26 -8.24
N PHE A 417 11.50 -18.90 -6.97
CA PHE A 417 10.28 -18.39 -6.36
C PHE A 417 10.61 -17.50 -5.17
N GLY A 418 9.67 -16.62 -4.82
CA GLY A 418 9.79 -15.73 -3.67
C GLY A 418 8.49 -14.98 -3.41
N GLY A 419 8.32 -14.47 -2.20
CA GLY A 419 7.11 -13.75 -1.83
C GLY A 419 6.75 -13.90 -0.37
N HIS A 420 5.48 -13.70 -0.08
CA HIS A 420 4.88 -13.75 1.25
C HIS A 420 3.51 -14.42 1.17
N THR A 421 2.84 -14.59 2.31
CA THR A 421 1.54 -15.27 2.47
C THR A 421 0.48 -14.91 1.42
N TYR A 422 0.40 -13.64 1.00
CA TYR A 422 -0.66 -13.17 0.09
C TYR A 422 -0.20 -12.90 -1.35
N ALA A 423 1.09 -12.90 -1.61
CA ALA A 423 1.64 -12.60 -2.94
C ALA A 423 2.97 -13.30 -3.15
N ALA A 424 3.13 -13.95 -4.30
CA ALA A 424 4.38 -14.60 -4.67
C ALA A 424 4.68 -14.44 -6.16
N GLY A 425 5.96 -14.51 -6.49
CA GLY A 425 6.47 -14.62 -7.84
C GLY A 425 7.15 -15.98 -8.03
N LEU A 426 7.13 -16.52 -9.25
CA LEU A 426 7.76 -17.80 -9.56
C LEU A 426 8.26 -17.83 -11.00
N SER A 427 9.19 -18.73 -11.26
CA SER A 427 9.59 -19.10 -12.62
C SER A 427 9.85 -20.60 -12.74
N LEU A 428 9.54 -21.16 -13.89
CA LEU A 428 9.66 -22.60 -14.17
C LEU A 428 9.95 -22.85 -15.65
N LYS A 429 10.44 -24.05 -15.96
CA LYS A 429 10.59 -24.51 -17.34
C LYS A 429 9.23 -24.87 -17.92
N GLU A 430 9.09 -24.72 -19.25
CA GLU A 430 7.83 -25.03 -19.97
C GLU A 430 7.39 -26.49 -19.78
N GLU A 431 8.33 -27.43 -19.71
CA GLU A 431 8.07 -28.85 -19.44
C GLU A 431 7.43 -29.15 -18.07
N ASN A 432 7.59 -28.23 -17.09
CA ASN A 432 7.05 -28.36 -15.74
C ASN A 432 5.67 -27.71 -15.55
N LEU A 433 5.15 -27.04 -16.58
CA LEU A 433 3.91 -26.23 -16.46
C LEU A 433 2.71 -27.06 -16.00
N GLU A 434 2.49 -28.19 -16.64
CA GLU A 434 1.36 -29.09 -16.33
C GLU A 434 1.50 -29.67 -14.92
N ALA A 435 2.67 -30.22 -14.60
CA ALA A 435 2.95 -30.83 -13.29
C ALA A 435 2.83 -29.79 -12.14
N PHE A 436 3.29 -28.56 -12.37
CA PHE A 436 3.10 -27.46 -11.41
C PHE A 436 1.62 -27.13 -11.23
N THR A 437 0.89 -26.97 -12.33
CA THR A 437 -0.53 -26.62 -12.30
C THR A 437 -1.34 -27.66 -11.53
N ASP A 438 -1.16 -28.95 -11.84
CA ASP A 438 -1.87 -30.04 -11.19
C ASP A 438 -1.57 -30.12 -9.69
N ARG A 439 -0.27 -30.00 -9.32
CA ARG A 439 0.15 -30.04 -7.92
C ARG A 439 -0.39 -28.86 -7.14
N PHE A 440 -0.29 -27.65 -7.68
CA PHE A 440 -0.80 -26.44 -7.03
C PHE A 440 -2.31 -26.50 -6.83
N LEU A 441 -3.07 -26.90 -7.85
CA LEU A 441 -4.53 -27.05 -7.76
C LEU A 441 -4.93 -28.11 -6.73
N LYS A 442 -4.20 -29.22 -6.66
CA LYS A 442 -4.43 -30.25 -5.65
C LYS A 442 -4.16 -29.74 -4.23
N LEU A 443 -3.03 -29.08 -4.00
CA LEU A 443 -2.72 -28.48 -2.69
C LEU A 443 -3.82 -27.50 -2.27
N ALA A 444 -4.26 -26.62 -3.15
CA ALA A 444 -5.34 -25.70 -2.88
C ALA A 444 -6.67 -26.43 -2.58
N ALA A 445 -6.96 -27.52 -3.29
CA ALA A 445 -8.16 -28.32 -3.04
C ALA A 445 -8.15 -29.01 -1.66
N ASP A 446 -6.98 -29.44 -1.20
CA ASP A 446 -6.80 -30.13 0.07
C ASP A 446 -6.78 -29.15 1.26
N GLU A 447 -6.18 -27.96 1.12
CA GLU A 447 -5.94 -27.03 2.21
C GLU A 447 -7.05 -25.98 2.40
N ILE A 448 -7.68 -25.49 1.31
CA ILE A 448 -8.70 -24.44 1.40
C ILE A 448 -10.02 -25.01 1.91
N ILE A 449 -10.54 -24.41 2.99
CA ILE A 449 -11.86 -24.72 3.53
C ILE A 449 -12.94 -23.80 2.95
N PRO A 450 -14.22 -24.20 2.92
CA PRO A 450 -15.32 -23.42 2.33
C PRO A 450 -15.43 -22.00 2.88
N GLU A 451 -15.15 -21.81 4.17
CA GLU A 451 -15.21 -20.50 4.85
C GLU A 451 -14.22 -19.49 4.27
N GLN A 452 -13.07 -19.95 3.77
CA GLN A 452 -12.05 -19.12 3.13
C GLN A 452 -12.42 -18.73 1.68
N MET A 453 -13.50 -19.29 1.15
CA MET A 453 -14.00 -19.03 -0.20
C MET A 453 -15.13 -18.01 -0.23
N THR A 454 -15.50 -17.46 0.92
CA THR A 454 -16.57 -16.45 1.07
C THR A 454 -15.95 -15.12 1.50
N PRO A 455 -16.13 -14.03 0.71
CA PRO A 455 -15.66 -12.71 1.11
C PRO A 455 -16.26 -12.30 2.45
N GLN A 456 -15.46 -11.64 3.28
CA GLN A 456 -15.90 -11.16 4.58
C GLN A 456 -15.85 -9.63 4.63
N ILE A 457 -16.81 -9.05 5.34
CA ILE A 457 -16.81 -7.63 5.68
C ILE A 457 -16.77 -7.53 7.20
N ASP A 458 -15.66 -7.04 7.73
CA ASP A 458 -15.53 -6.74 9.14
C ASP A 458 -16.30 -5.46 9.47
N ILE A 459 -17.17 -5.54 10.48
CA ILE A 459 -18.01 -4.43 10.95
C ILE A 459 -17.49 -4.00 12.30
N ASP A 460 -17.01 -2.76 12.38
CA ASP A 460 -16.39 -2.19 13.57
C ASP A 460 -17.45 -1.83 14.65
N ALA A 461 -18.62 -1.33 14.22
CA ALA A 461 -19.69 -0.99 15.15
C ALA A 461 -21.07 -0.93 14.47
N VAL A 462 -22.12 -1.17 15.27
CA VAL A 462 -23.51 -0.92 14.89
C VAL A 462 -23.87 0.52 15.27
N LEU A 463 -24.47 1.28 14.34
CA LEU A 463 -24.91 2.66 14.52
C LEU A 463 -26.40 2.83 14.23
N ASP A 464 -27.10 3.57 15.09
CA ASP A 464 -28.38 4.15 14.73
C ASP A 464 -28.16 5.33 13.78
N LEU A 465 -29.03 5.53 12.77
CA LEU A 465 -28.88 6.64 11.83
C LEU A 465 -28.83 8.02 12.50
N LYS A 466 -29.49 8.20 13.65
CA LYS A 466 -29.49 9.46 14.44
C LYS A 466 -28.11 9.84 14.99
N GLU A 467 -27.21 8.87 15.16
CA GLU A 467 -25.85 9.11 15.66
C GLU A 467 -24.95 9.70 14.58
N ILE A 468 -25.34 9.54 13.29
CA ILE A 468 -24.59 10.02 12.14
C ILE A 468 -24.90 11.50 11.92
N ASN A 469 -24.15 12.36 12.57
CA ASN A 469 -24.30 13.81 12.50
C ASN A 469 -22.95 14.52 12.29
N THR A 470 -22.99 15.85 12.14
CA THR A 470 -21.77 16.65 11.89
C THR A 470 -20.75 16.56 13.01
N LYS A 471 -21.18 16.41 14.27
CA LYS A 471 -20.27 16.24 15.40
C LYS A 471 -19.52 14.90 15.27
N PHE A 472 -20.26 13.80 15.08
CA PHE A 472 -19.70 12.46 14.89
C PHE A 472 -18.72 12.43 13.70
N MET A 473 -19.12 13.05 12.56
CA MET A 473 -18.24 13.13 11.39
C MET A 473 -16.97 13.94 11.67
N GLY A 474 -17.07 15.02 12.44
CA GLY A 474 -15.93 15.81 12.85
C GLY A 474 -14.94 15.02 13.72
N GLU A 475 -15.45 14.17 14.63
CA GLU A 475 -14.64 13.27 15.44
C GLU A 475 -13.99 12.16 14.58
N LEU A 476 -14.77 11.53 13.69
CA LEU A 476 -14.30 10.50 12.76
C LEU A 476 -13.19 11.02 11.84
N LYS A 477 -13.33 12.22 11.32
CA LYS A 477 -12.29 12.87 10.48
C LYS A 477 -10.96 13.02 11.20
N ARG A 478 -10.94 13.20 12.51
CA ARG A 478 -9.70 13.32 13.29
C ARG A 478 -8.92 12.02 13.37
N MET A 479 -9.54 10.89 13.02
CA MET A 479 -8.85 9.61 12.90
C MET A 479 -7.98 9.50 11.63
N ASN A 480 -8.13 10.41 10.64
CA ASN A 480 -7.25 10.45 9.46
C ASN A 480 -5.77 10.70 9.86
N PRO A 481 -4.84 10.22 9.01
CA PRO A 481 -5.02 9.47 7.78
C PRO A 481 -5.42 8.02 8.04
N PHE A 482 -6.37 7.51 7.23
CA PHE A 482 -6.75 6.09 7.23
C PHE A 482 -5.85 5.28 6.29
N GLY A 483 -5.62 4.01 6.61
CA GLY A 483 -4.84 3.06 5.85
C GLY A 483 -4.66 1.76 6.64
N PRO A 484 -3.71 0.88 6.31
CA PRO A 484 -3.48 -0.36 7.04
C PRO A 484 -3.33 -0.12 8.55
N ASP A 485 -3.89 -0.97 9.37
CA ASP A 485 -3.99 -0.92 10.83
C ASP A 485 -4.68 0.33 11.42
N ASN A 486 -5.15 1.22 10.56
CA ASN A 486 -6.07 2.31 10.85
C ASN A 486 -7.08 2.43 9.72
N GLN A 487 -7.76 1.33 9.38
CA GLN A 487 -8.74 1.32 8.30
C GLN A 487 -9.89 2.29 8.56
N LYS A 488 -10.50 2.79 7.48
CA LYS A 488 -11.73 3.56 7.57
C LYS A 488 -12.82 2.67 8.14
N PRO A 489 -13.47 3.05 9.27
CA PRO A 489 -14.41 2.18 9.94
C PRO A 489 -15.61 1.82 9.07
N VAL A 490 -16.02 0.55 9.15
CA VAL A 490 -17.24 0.03 8.56
C VAL A 490 -18.31 -0.08 9.63
N PHE A 491 -19.40 0.62 9.43
CA PHE A 491 -20.54 0.63 10.32
C PHE A 491 -21.69 -0.21 9.75
N CYS A 492 -22.57 -0.67 10.63
CA CYS A 492 -23.81 -1.34 10.26
C CYS A 492 -25.01 -0.61 10.86
N SER A 493 -26.07 -0.43 10.07
CA SER A 493 -27.38 -0.03 10.57
C SER A 493 -28.41 -1.11 10.25
N LEU A 494 -29.16 -1.50 11.29
CA LEU A 494 -30.14 -2.58 11.22
C LEU A 494 -31.53 -2.04 10.99
N ASN A 495 -32.34 -2.79 10.24
CA ASN A 495 -33.77 -2.51 10.02
C ASN A 495 -34.08 -1.11 9.48
N VAL A 496 -33.19 -0.58 8.63
CA VAL A 496 -33.44 0.67 7.91
C VAL A 496 -34.47 0.44 6.79
N LYS A 497 -35.15 1.51 6.36
CA LYS A 497 -36.10 1.48 5.27
C LYS A 497 -35.82 2.55 4.22
N ASP A 498 -36.31 2.33 3.03
CA ASP A 498 -36.36 3.39 2.02
C ASP A 498 -37.36 4.46 2.45
N TYR A 499 -37.00 5.74 2.30
CA TYR A 499 -37.92 6.86 2.48
C TYR A 499 -38.96 6.96 1.34
N GLY A 500 -38.80 6.18 0.26
CA GLY A 500 -39.66 6.17 -0.92
C GLY A 500 -39.08 6.93 -2.12
N THR A 501 -37.85 7.42 -2.02
CA THR A 501 -37.18 8.23 -3.05
C THR A 501 -35.92 7.60 -3.62
N SER A 502 -35.56 6.42 -3.16
CA SER A 502 -34.39 5.68 -3.69
C SER A 502 -34.59 5.31 -5.17
N LYS A 503 -33.51 5.44 -5.95
CA LYS A 503 -33.57 5.22 -7.40
C LYS A 503 -32.31 4.58 -7.94
N LEU A 504 -32.47 3.84 -9.04
CA LEU A 504 -31.35 3.34 -9.83
C LEU A 504 -30.64 4.49 -10.54
N VAL A 505 -29.32 4.42 -10.58
CA VAL A 505 -28.41 5.38 -11.24
C VAL A 505 -27.27 4.62 -11.92
N GLY A 506 -26.48 5.32 -12.73
CA GLY A 506 -25.44 4.72 -13.58
C GLY A 506 -25.92 4.60 -15.03
N LYS A 507 -25.00 4.32 -15.95
CA LYS A 507 -25.31 4.21 -17.39
C LYS A 507 -26.22 3.02 -17.68
N GLU A 508 -26.01 1.91 -16.97
CA GLU A 508 -26.74 0.66 -17.09
C GLU A 508 -27.73 0.45 -15.91
N LEU A 509 -27.96 1.51 -15.12
CA LEU A 509 -28.80 1.47 -13.91
C LEU A 509 -28.33 0.45 -12.87
N GLU A 510 -27.03 0.24 -12.81
CA GLU A 510 -26.36 -0.78 -12.00
C GLU A 510 -26.15 -0.38 -10.53
N HIS A 511 -26.38 0.89 -10.18
CA HIS A 511 -26.19 1.43 -8.83
C HIS A 511 -27.52 1.87 -8.21
N ILE A 512 -27.57 1.97 -6.88
CA ILE A 512 -28.73 2.51 -6.17
C ILE A 512 -28.34 3.77 -5.42
N LYS A 513 -28.96 4.91 -5.75
CA LYS A 513 -28.94 6.09 -4.88
C LYS A 513 -30.04 5.93 -3.84
N LEU A 514 -29.64 5.83 -2.58
CA LEU A 514 -30.52 5.57 -1.45
C LEU A 514 -30.89 6.86 -0.72
N GLU A 515 -32.14 6.93 -0.24
CA GLU A 515 -32.53 7.82 0.83
C GLU A 515 -33.16 6.97 1.94
N LEU A 516 -32.44 6.82 3.03
CA LEU A 516 -32.78 5.90 4.11
C LEU A 516 -33.47 6.63 5.25
N ILE A 517 -34.37 5.95 5.92
CA ILE A 517 -35.02 6.42 7.13
C ILE A 517 -34.93 5.35 8.22
N ASP A 518 -34.70 5.80 9.45
CA ASP A 518 -34.94 5.02 10.66
C ASP A 518 -36.26 5.45 11.26
N ASP A 519 -37.24 4.54 11.26
CA ASP A 519 -38.59 4.78 11.76
C ASP A 519 -38.61 5.22 13.24
N LYS A 520 -37.64 4.78 14.05
CA LYS A 520 -37.60 5.10 15.49
C LYS A 520 -37.21 6.55 15.74
N SER A 521 -36.24 7.05 15.00
CA SER A 521 -35.66 8.39 15.19
C SER A 521 -36.18 9.40 14.17
N ASN A 522 -36.90 8.95 13.12
CA ASN A 522 -37.29 9.74 11.95
C ASN A 522 -36.09 10.44 11.27
N THR A 523 -34.87 9.89 11.46
CA THR A 523 -33.65 10.42 10.86
C THR A 523 -33.51 9.93 9.44
N ARG A 524 -33.21 10.87 8.52
CA ARG A 524 -32.99 10.56 7.10
C ARG A 524 -31.52 10.77 6.75
N ILE A 525 -31.01 9.88 5.92
CA ILE A 525 -29.64 9.98 5.41
C ILE A 525 -29.54 9.45 3.98
N HIS A 526 -28.70 10.09 3.18
CA HIS A 526 -28.42 9.66 1.82
C HIS A 526 -27.33 8.59 1.79
N GLY A 527 -27.46 7.66 0.83
CA GLY A 527 -26.44 6.63 0.56
C GLY A 527 -26.28 6.36 -0.92
N ILE A 528 -25.21 5.69 -1.26
CA ILE A 528 -24.94 5.14 -2.59
C ILE A 528 -24.48 3.70 -2.45
N ALA A 529 -25.09 2.79 -3.19
CA ALA A 529 -24.76 1.36 -3.27
C ALA A 529 -24.35 1.04 -4.71
N PHE A 530 -23.05 0.87 -4.94
CA PHE A 530 -22.53 0.60 -6.27
C PHE A 530 -22.64 -0.88 -6.63
N GLY A 531 -23.16 -1.17 -7.85
CA GLY A 531 -23.28 -2.53 -8.37
C GLY A 531 -24.34 -3.40 -7.68
N MET A 532 -25.27 -2.82 -6.90
CA MET A 532 -26.23 -3.56 -6.04
C MET A 532 -27.69 -3.43 -6.51
N HIS A 533 -27.90 -3.23 -7.80
CA HIS A 533 -29.23 -3.00 -8.40
C HIS A 533 -30.22 -4.14 -8.12
N GLU A 534 -29.74 -5.36 -7.87
CA GLU A 534 -30.56 -6.53 -7.53
C GLU A 534 -31.41 -6.31 -6.28
N HIS A 535 -30.96 -5.50 -5.32
CA HIS A 535 -31.73 -5.18 -4.11
C HIS A 535 -32.84 -4.15 -4.32
N SER A 536 -32.89 -3.50 -5.50
CA SER A 536 -33.81 -2.37 -5.76
C SER A 536 -35.30 -2.72 -5.58
N LYS A 537 -35.67 -3.95 -5.91
CA LYS A 537 -37.07 -4.42 -5.78
C LYS A 537 -37.49 -4.51 -4.29
N HIS A 538 -36.62 -5.03 -3.44
CA HIS A 538 -36.87 -5.13 -2.00
C HIS A 538 -36.93 -3.75 -1.36
N ILE A 539 -35.98 -2.88 -1.67
CA ILE A 539 -35.86 -1.51 -1.15
C ILE A 539 -37.11 -0.70 -1.49
N LYS A 540 -37.53 -0.67 -2.77
CA LYS A 540 -38.75 0.02 -3.23
C LYS A 540 -40.04 -0.54 -2.61
N GLY A 541 -40.00 -1.77 -2.12
CA GLY A 541 -41.07 -2.37 -1.35
C GLY A 541 -41.24 -1.83 0.06
N MET A 542 -40.41 -0.87 0.47
CA MET A 542 -40.37 -0.25 1.81
C MET A 542 -40.26 -1.27 2.95
N LYS A 543 -39.71 -2.44 2.66
CA LYS A 543 -39.41 -3.47 3.68
C LYS A 543 -38.13 -3.13 4.40
N PRO A 544 -38.00 -3.51 5.71
CA PRO A 544 -36.75 -3.34 6.44
C PRO A 544 -35.62 -4.14 5.78
N PHE A 545 -34.41 -3.61 5.86
CA PHE A 545 -33.17 -4.29 5.46
C PHE A 545 -32.00 -3.77 6.28
N ASN A 546 -30.87 -4.46 6.22
CA ASN A 546 -29.66 -4.13 6.95
C ASN A 546 -28.61 -3.65 5.94
N ILE A 547 -27.80 -2.67 6.33
CA ILE A 547 -26.71 -2.13 5.50
C ILE A 547 -25.41 -2.08 6.27
N CYS A 548 -24.30 -2.37 5.60
CA CYS A 548 -22.98 -1.98 6.08
C CYS A 548 -22.35 -0.93 5.14
N TYR A 549 -21.64 0.03 5.74
CA TYR A 549 -21.22 1.24 5.02
C TYR A 549 -20.04 1.92 5.69
N THR A 550 -19.34 2.78 4.92
CA THR A 550 -18.50 3.85 5.45
C THR A 550 -19.22 5.19 5.31
N ILE A 551 -18.83 6.18 6.15
CA ILE A 551 -19.43 7.51 6.11
C ILE A 551 -18.48 8.46 5.40
N GLU A 552 -19.04 9.28 4.48
CA GLU A 552 -18.27 10.29 3.73
C GLU A 552 -19.01 11.62 3.69
N GLU A 553 -18.28 12.66 3.38
CA GLU A 553 -18.87 13.94 2.98
C GLU A 553 -18.96 13.99 1.46
N ASN A 554 -20.15 14.34 0.98
CA ASN A 554 -20.37 14.61 -0.43
C ASN A 554 -20.63 16.12 -0.62
N THR A 555 -19.72 16.77 -1.35
CA THR A 555 -19.85 18.18 -1.68
C THR A 555 -20.33 18.32 -3.12
N TYR A 556 -21.54 18.85 -3.28
CA TYR A 556 -22.13 19.12 -4.58
C TYR A 556 -22.67 20.56 -4.63
N ASN A 557 -22.26 21.34 -5.63
CA ASN A 557 -22.62 22.76 -5.79
C ASN A 557 -22.37 23.60 -4.52
N GLY A 558 -21.25 23.35 -3.81
CA GLY A 558 -20.89 24.08 -2.59
C GLY A 558 -21.62 23.62 -1.33
N ASN A 559 -22.58 22.71 -1.42
CA ASN A 559 -23.27 22.14 -0.27
C ASN A 559 -22.64 20.79 0.10
N THR A 560 -22.18 20.67 1.36
CA THR A 560 -21.62 19.43 1.90
C THR A 560 -22.68 18.70 2.73
N THR A 561 -22.93 17.44 2.39
CA THR A 561 -23.87 16.55 3.09
C THR A 561 -23.16 15.25 3.48
N LEU A 562 -23.62 14.59 4.54
CA LEU A 562 -23.16 13.26 4.90
C LEU A 562 -23.81 12.23 3.95
N GLN A 563 -23.00 11.29 3.49
CA GLN A 563 -23.43 10.21 2.60
C GLN A 563 -22.86 8.87 3.06
N LEU A 564 -23.69 7.84 3.03
CA LEU A 564 -23.27 6.47 3.29
C LEU A 564 -22.75 5.84 1.99
N MET A 565 -21.53 5.36 2.03
CA MET A 565 -20.94 4.54 0.96
C MET A 565 -21.21 3.09 1.30
N VAL A 566 -22.32 2.56 0.79
CA VAL A 566 -22.81 1.22 1.13
C VAL A 566 -21.87 0.17 0.52
N LYS A 567 -21.43 -0.76 1.35
CA LYS A 567 -20.55 -1.87 0.97
C LYS A 567 -21.32 -3.16 0.71
N ASP A 568 -22.44 -3.34 1.40
CA ASP A 568 -23.31 -4.51 1.22
C ASP A 568 -24.70 -4.28 1.83
N ILE A 569 -25.68 -5.03 1.34
CA ILE A 569 -27.08 -4.98 1.74
C ILE A 569 -27.56 -6.39 2.07
N LYS A 570 -28.17 -6.59 3.24
CA LYS A 570 -28.85 -7.84 3.61
C LYS A 570 -30.33 -7.60 3.84
N VAL A 571 -31.15 -8.40 3.20
CA VAL A 571 -32.61 -8.32 3.28
C VAL A 571 -33.22 -9.29 4.29
N ASP A 572 -32.42 -10.26 4.76
CA ASP A 572 -32.82 -11.24 5.76
C ASP A 572 -32.22 -10.90 7.13
N ASP A 573 -32.69 -11.56 8.19
CA ASP A 573 -32.12 -11.42 9.54
C ASP A 573 -30.64 -11.83 9.54
N ILE A 574 -29.84 -11.08 10.32
CA ILE A 574 -28.38 -11.25 10.43
C ILE A 574 -28.06 -12.21 11.58
#